data_e08ba21fe94821fabb18cee561cab8d6
#
_entry.id   e08ba21fe94821fabb18cee561cab8d6
#
_cell.length_a   1.000
_cell.length_b   1.000
_cell.length_c   1.000
_cell.angle_alpha   90.00
_cell.angle_beta   90.00
_cell.angle_gamma   90.00
#
_symmetry.space_group_name_H-M   'P 1'
#
loop_
_entity.id
_entity.type
_entity.pdbx_description
1 polymer ?
#
loop_
_entity_poly.entity_id
_entity_poly.type
_entity_poly.pdbx_seq_one_letter_code
_entity_poly.pdbx_strand_id
1 'polypeptide(L)'
;MRYLMKVSYDGSGFYGFQRLNDYRTVQKVLEEALGVINKGEVLVKGASRTDKGVHAYGQMIHFDIDYDIPADRLMYAVNRILDNDIRVLDCKKVGNDFHARFNVKRKRYVYKINLGDFDCLKSRYFLQVYGKLDIDKMRECAKVFLGCHDFRNFVAGERNNYLMCVEDIKFNMSNDILEIEFLGKSFYRYMVRNMVGAMLEVGMHKKEICDVSKMLDDYMVKMQMITAPACGLYLMDIEY
;
A
#
# COMPACT_ATOMS: atom_id res chain seq x y z
N MET A 1 17.34 -5.02 -21.67
CA MET A 1 16.46 -3.81 -21.84
C MET A 1 15.63 -3.65 -20.59
N ARG A 2 15.57 -2.41 -20.01
CA ARG A 2 14.78 -2.14 -18.79
C ARG A 2 13.36 -1.73 -19.12
N TYR A 3 12.41 -2.33 -18.39
CA TYR A 3 10.99 -2.06 -18.49
C TYR A 3 10.42 -1.57 -17.17
N LEU A 4 9.42 -0.70 -17.25
CA LEU A 4 8.58 -0.26 -16.14
C LEU A 4 7.16 -0.75 -16.42
N MET A 5 6.58 -1.46 -15.47
CA MET A 5 5.19 -1.93 -15.55
C MET A 5 4.34 -1.38 -14.41
N LYS A 6 3.09 -1.04 -14.72
CA LYS A 6 2.03 -0.79 -13.74
C LYS A 6 1.24 -2.06 -13.51
N VAL A 7 1.09 -2.48 -12.25
CA VAL A 7 0.47 -3.75 -11.88
C VAL A 7 -0.65 -3.52 -10.87
N SER A 8 -1.80 -4.15 -11.10
CA SER A 8 -2.88 -4.25 -10.12
C SER A 8 -2.97 -5.67 -9.57
N TYR A 9 -3.39 -5.81 -8.30
CA TYR A 9 -3.63 -7.11 -7.69
C TYR A 9 -4.62 -7.07 -6.53
N ASP A 10 -5.40 -8.15 -6.40
CA ASP A 10 -6.13 -8.50 -5.19
C ASP A 10 -5.14 -9.12 -4.19
N GLY A 11 -4.84 -8.39 -3.13
CA GLY A 11 -3.87 -8.81 -2.11
C GLY A 11 -4.32 -9.99 -1.25
N SER A 12 -5.61 -10.38 -1.28
CA SER A 12 -6.19 -11.40 -0.39
C SER A 12 -5.50 -12.76 -0.53
N GLY A 13 -5.06 -13.10 -1.75
CA GLY A 13 -4.36 -14.36 -2.06
C GLY A 13 -2.84 -14.29 -1.91
N PHE A 14 -2.27 -13.13 -1.50
CA PHE A 14 -0.84 -12.93 -1.45
C PHE A 14 -0.32 -12.69 -0.01
N TYR A 15 0.84 -13.25 0.29
CA TYR A 15 1.60 -12.97 1.52
C TYR A 15 2.41 -11.67 1.42
N GLY A 16 1.84 -10.66 0.72
CA GLY A 16 2.43 -9.37 0.47
C GLY A 16 3.21 -9.32 -0.85
N PHE A 17 3.88 -8.18 -1.07
CA PHE A 17 4.61 -7.95 -2.32
C PHE A 17 5.92 -8.72 -2.36
N GLN A 18 6.75 -8.57 -1.34
CA GLN A 18 8.14 -9.05 -1.35
C GLN A 18 8.24 -10.58 -1.38
N ARG A 19 9.12 -11.11 -2.25
CA ARG A 19 9.39 -12.55 -2.38
C ARG A 19 9.73 -13.18 -1.02
N LEU A 20 9.06 -14.27 -0.72
CA LEU A 20 9.30 -15.20 0.37
C LEU A 20 9.36 -16.62 -0.22
N ASN A 21 10.24 -17.49 0.32
CA ASN A 21 10.47 -18.80 -0.29
C ASN A 21 9.21 -19.68 -0.30
N ASP A 22 8.51 -19.77 0.82
CA ASP A 22 7.44 -20.74 1.04
C ASP A 22 6.02 -20.19 0.78
N TYR A 23 5.93 -18.92 0.34
CA TYR A 23 4.64 -18.25 0.20
C TYR A 23 4.45 -17.67 -1.19
N ARG A 24 3.18 -17.63 -1.61
CA ARG A 24 2.76 -16.94 -2.82
C ARG A 24 2.81 -15.44 -2.57
N THR A 25 3.70 -14.73 -3.26
CA THR A 25 3.88 -13.28 -3.16
C THR A 25 3.79 -12.65 -4.54
N VAL A 26 3.42 -11.36 -4.60
CA VAL A 26 3.28 -10.64 -5.86
C VAL A 26 4.58 -10.65 -6.67
N GLN A 27 5.72 -10.38 -6.01
CA GLN A 27 7.02 -10.37 -6.64
C GLN A 27 7.39 -11.73 -7.24
N LYS A 28 7.15 -12.83 -6.50
CA LYS A 28 7.45 -14.20 -6.96
C LYS A 28 6.66 -14.55 -8.21
N VAL A 29 5.35 -14.30 -8.22
CA VAL A 29 4.47 -14.59 -9.36
C VAL A 29 4.88 -13.79 -10.60
N LEU A 30 5.25 -12.51 -10.43
CA LEU A 30 5.74 -11.69 -11.54
C LEU A 30 7.09 -12.15 -12.07
N GLU A 31 8.02 -12.53 -11.18
CA GLU A 31 9.34 -13.07 -11.56
C GLU A 31 9.22 -14.40 -12.32
N GLU A 32 8.31 -15.28 -11.88
CA GLU A 32 8.03 -16.54 -12.58
C GLU A 32 7.43 -16.31 -13.97
N ALA A 33 6.43 -15.42 -14.11
CA ALA A 33 5.82 -15.10 -15.40
C ALA A 33 6.82 -14.46 -16.37
N LEU A 34 7.63 -13.53 -15.89
CA LEU A 34 8.67 -12.88 -16.68
C LEU A 34 9.80 -13.83 -17.04
N GLY A 35 10.14 -14.75 -16.14
CA GLY A 35 11.16 -15.78 -16.36
C GLY A 35 10.81 -16.74 -17.50
N VAL A 36 9.53 -17.09 -17.66
CA VAL A 36 9.05 -17.89 -18.82
C VAL A 36 9.32 -17.15 -20.13
N ILE A 37 9.06 -15.83 -20.16
CA ILE A 37 9.25 -15.01 -21.37
C ILE A 37 10.74 -14.79 -21.66
N ASN A 38 11.52 -14.51 -20.62
CA ASN A 38 12.98 -14.28 -20.75
C ASN A 38 13.77 -15.57 -20.98
N LYS A 39 13.15 -16.74 -20.77
CA LYS A 39 13.82 -18.06 -20.75
C LYS A 39 14.98 -18.11 -19.74
N GLY A 40 14.85 -17.38 -18.65
CA GLY A 40 15.85 -17.24 -17.61
C GLY A 40 15.32 -16.43 -16.43
N GLU A 41 16.10 -16.36 -15.37
CA GLU A 41 15.70 -15.61 -14.16
C GLU A 41 15.54 -14.12 -14.45
N VAL A 42 14.47 -13.52 -13.91
CA VAL A 42 14.21 -12.09 -13.97
C VAL A 42 13.99 -11.57 -12.55
N LEU A 43 14.72 -10.54 -12.15
CA LEU A 43 14.60 -9.91 -10.85
C LEU A 43 13.68 -8.68 -10.94
N VAL A 44 12.57 -8.73 -10.23
CA VAL A 44 11.59 -7.62 -10.15
C VAL A 44 11.92 -6.70 -8.98
N LYS A 45 11.95 -5.40 -9.22
CA LYS A 45 12.10 -4.35 -8.20
C LYS A 45 10.82 -3.52 -8.13
N GLY A 46 10.09 -3.63 -7.02
CA GLY A 46 8.87 -2.86 -6.77
C GLY A 46 9.13 -1.48 -6.19
N ALA A 47 8.27 -0.52 -6.52
CA ALA A 47 8.31 0.83 -5.97
C ALA A 47 7.87 0.89 -4.51
N SER A 48 6.95 0.00 -4.11
CA SER A 48 6.47 -0.11 -2.74
C SER A 48 6.30 -1.57 -2.34
N ARG A 49 6.61 -1.88 -1.08
CA ARG A 49 6.24 -3.16 -0.48
C ARG A 49 4.87 -3.02 0.15
N THR A 50 3.92 -3.87 -0.24
CA THR A 50 2.63 -4.00 0.42
C THR A 50 2.67 -5.19 1.38
N ASP A 51 1.95 -5.08 2.50
CA ASP A 51 1.82 -6.16 3.48
C ASP A 51 0.89 -7.26 2.96
N LYS A 52 0.88 -8.43 3.64
CA LYS A 52 -0.08 -9.50 3.37
C LYS A 52 -1.51 -8.97 3.39
N GLY A 53 -2.27 -9.27 2.36
CA GLY A 53 -3.67 -8.90 2.22
C GLY A 53 -3.93 -7.46 1.74
N VAL A 54 -2.90 -6.65 1.51
CA VAL A 54 -3.02 -5.29 0.98
C VAL A 54 -3.13 -5.33 -0.54
N HIS A 55 -4.10 -4.59 -1.09
CA HIS A 55 -4.37 -4.53 -2.52
C HIS A 55 -3.56 -3.44 -3.23
N ALA A 56 -3.53 -3.48 -4.55
CA ALA A 56 -2.99 -2.40 -5.37
C ALA A 56 -3.76 -2.24 -6.67
N TYR A 57 -4.01 -0.99 -7.05
CA TYR A 57 -4.42 -0.59 -8.40
C TYR A 57 -3.25 -0.06 -9.22
N GLY A 58 -2.17 0.38 -8.57
CA GLY A 58 -1.07 1.07 -9.25
C GLY A 58 0.29 0.78 -8.66
N GLN A 59 0.62 -0.48 -8.38
CA GLN A 59 1.99 -0.86 -8.06
C GLN A 59 2.88 -0.69 -9.29
N MET A 60 4.05 -0.10 -9.10
CA MET A 60 5.03 0.06 -10.17
C MET A 60 6.22 -0.86 -9.93
N ILE A 61 6.64 -1.58 -10.96
CA ILE A 61 7.78 -2.46 -10.95
C ILE A 61 8.72 -2.15 -12.11
N HIS A 62 10.03 -2.32 -11.91
CA HIS A 62 10.98 -2.40 -13.01
C HIS A 62 11.75 -3.70 -12.96
N PHE A 63 12.23 -4.12 -14.13
CA PHE A 63 13.03 -5.32 -14.33
C PHE A 63 13.79 -5.21 -15.65
N ASP A 64 14.76 -6.07 -15.83
CA ASP A 64 15.55 -6.18 -17.06
C ASP A 64 15.21 -7.48 -17.78
N ILE A 65 15.10 -7.43 -19.12
CA ILE A 65 14.94 -8.58 -20.01
C ILE A 65 16.08 -8.55 -21.05
N ASP A 66 16.55 -9.72 -21.43
CA ASP A 66 17.68 -9.88 -22.35
C ASP A 66 17.32 -9.51 -23.80
N TYR A 67 16.04 -9.62 -24.15
CA TYR A 67 15.53 -9.37 -25.48
C TYR A 67 14.84 -8.01 -25.58
N ASP A 68 14.85 -7.45 -26.79
CA ASP A 68 14.06 -6.26 -27.09
C ASP A 68 12.66 -6.65 -27.55
N ILE A 69 11.67 -6.54 -26.66
CA ILE A 69 10.27 -6.88 -26.91
C ILE A 69 9.44 -5.59 -26.93
N PRO A 70 8.56 -5.37 -27.94
CA PRO A 70 7.59 -4.28 -27.88
C PRO A 70 6.78 -4.33 -26.58
N ALA A 71 6.63 -3.17 -25.91
CA ALA A 71 6.07 -3.12 -24.55
C ALA A 71 4.63 -3.65 -24.47
N ASP A 72 3.81 -3.38 -25.49
CA ASP A 72 2.45 -3.89 -25.62
C ASP A 72 2.41 -5.41 -25.74
N ARG A 73 3.31 -5.99 -26.53
CA ARG A 73 3.44 -7.45 -26.69
C ARG A 73 3.93 -8.10 -25.40
N LEU A 74 4.89 -7.48 -24.72
CA LEU A 74 5.38 -7.97 -23.43
C LEU A 74 4.25 -7.97 -22.39
N MET A 75 3.50 -6.87 -22.29
CA MET A 75 2.34 -6.76 -21.39
C MET A 75 1.30 -7.86 -21.70
N TYR A 76 0.97 -8.05 -22.97
CA TYR A 76 0.04 -9.10 -23.38
C TYR A 76 0.55 -10.50 -23.01
N ALA A 77 1.81 -10.81 -23.29
CA ALA A 77 2.41 -12.11 -22.97
C ALA A 77 2.41 -12.41 -21.47
N VAL A 78 2.82 -11.44 -20.65
CA VAL A 78 2.79 -11.56 -19.17
C VAL A 78 1.37 -11.82 -18.69
N ASN A 79 0.39 -11.05 -19.17
CA ASN A 79 -1.01 -11.20 -18.78
C ASN A 79 -1.66 -12.52 -19.21
N ARG A 80 -1.08 -13.26 -20.15
CA ARG A 80 -1.51 -14.61 -20.54
C ARG A 80 -1.03 -15.70 -19.58
N ILE A 81 0.01 -15.40 -18.80
CA ILE A 81 0.60 -16.33 -17.83
C ILE A 81 0.05 -16.08 -16.42
N LEU A 82 -0.24 -14.81 -16.10
CA LEU A 82 -0.72 -14.42 -14.79
C LEU A 82 -2.13 -14.92 -14.48
N ASP A 83 -2.38 -15.24 -13.21
CA ASP A 83 -3.71 -15.55 -12.68
C ASP A 83 -4.62 -14.31 -12.67
N ASN A 84 -5.93 -14.54 -12.43
CA ASN A 84 -6.94 -13.47 -12.46
C ASN A 84 -6.83 -12.45 -11.31
N ASP A 85 -6.08 -12.75 -10.26
CA ASP A 85 -5.92 -11.87 -9.10
C ASP A 85 -4.73 -10.89 -9.21
N ILE A 86 -4.03 -10.93 -10.36
CA ILE A 86 -2.93 -10.01 -10.67
C ILE A 86 -2.93 -9.66 -12.17
N ARG A 87 -2.71 -8.38 -12.50
CA ARG A 87 -2.77 -7.90 -13.89
C ARG A 87 -1.77 -6.78 -14.15
N VAL A 88 -1.06 -6.85 -15.25
CA VAL A 88 -0.29 -5.72 -15.80
C VAL A 88 -1.23 -4.79 -16.55
N LEU A 89 -1.26 -3.51 -16.16
CA LEU A 89 -2.15 -2.48 -16.71
C LEU A 89 -1.45 -1.60 -17.75
N ASP A 90 -0.15 -1.41 -17.61
CA ASP A 90 0.68 -0.59 -18.50
C ASP A 90 2.12 -1.13 -18.51
N CYS A 91 2.82 -0.93 -19.62
CA CYS A 91 4.21 -1.31 -19.80
C CYS A 91 4.92 -0.31 -20.70
N LYS A 92 6.11 0.12 -20.30
CA LYS A 92 6.97 0.96 -21.14
C LYS A 92 8.44 0.66 -20.92
N LYS A 93 9.25 0.92 -21.95
CA LYS A 93 10.73 0.91 -21.84
C LYS A 93 11.18 2.15 -21.09
N VAL A 94 12.21 2.01 -20.28
CA VAL A 94 12.83 3.11 -19.52
C VAL A 94 14.35 3.03 -19.63
N GLY A 95 15.03 4.12 -19.28
CA GLY A 95 16.49 4.15 -19.23
C GLY A 95 17.05 3.19 -18.17
N ASN A 96 18.28 2.73 -18.36
CA ASN A 96 18.93 1.76 -17.45
C ASN A 96 19.23 2.36 -16.06
N ASP A 97 19.23 3.68 -15.93
CA ASP A 97 19.37 4.43 -14.68
C ASP A 97 18.06 4.54 -13.88
N PHE A 98 16.91 4.26 -14.53
CA PHE A 98 15.61 4.31 -13.86
C PHE A 98 15.48 3.23 -12.78
N HIS A 99 15.00 3.64 -11.60
CA HIS A 99 14.74 2.73 -10.50
C HIS A 99 13.35 2.99 -9.89
N ALA A 100 12.44 1.99 -10.00
CA ALA A 100 11.04 2.12 -9.58
C ALA A 100 10.87 2.63 -8.14
N ARG A 101 11.77 2.30 -7.21
CA ARG A 101 11.69 2.73 -5.81
C ARG A 101 12.30 4.12 -5.55
N PHE A 102 13.44 4.42 -6.19
CA PHE A 102 14.23 5.61 -5.83
C PHE A 102 13.80 6.85 -6.61
N ASN A 103 13.23 6.70 -7.79
CA ASN A 103 12.73 7.81 -8.59
C ASN A 103 11.30 8.27 -8.23
N VAL A 104 10.69 7.68 -7.20
CA VAL A 104 9.33 8.05 -6.75
C VAL A 104 9.31 9.47 -6.21
N LYS A 105 8.37 10.27 -6.72
CA LYS A 105 8.01 11.58 -6.18
C LYS A 105 6.94 11.46 -5.11
N ARG A 106 5.87 10.69 -5.41
CA ARG A 106 4.71 10.58 -4.53
C ARG A 106 4.05 9.20 -4.63
N LYS A 107 3.46 8.75 -3.54
CA LYS A 107 2.60 7.56 -3.44
C LYS A 107 1.24 7.96 -2.90
N ARG A 108 0.20 7.36 -3.44
CA ARG A 108 -1.17 7.53 -3.00
C ARG A 108 -1.71 6.19 -2.50
N TYR A 109 -2.12 6.17 -1.24
CA TYR A 109 -2.83 5.05 -0.62
C TYR A 109 -4.26 5.46 -0.31
N VAL A 110 -5.19 4.51 -0.36
CA VAL A 110 -6.56 4.68 0.10
C VAL A 110 -6.91 3.56 1.05
N TYR A 111 -7.51 3.91 2.17
CA TYR A 111 -8.08 2.95 3.10
C TYR A 111 -9.61 3.04 3.04
N LYS A 112 -10.27 1.89 2.81
CA LYS A 112 -11.71 1.80 2.59
C LYS A 112 -12.42 1.14 3.77
N ILE A 113 -13.48 1.80 4.26
CA ILE A 113 -14.28 1.36 5.41
C ILE A 113 -15.75 1.34 4.99
N ASN A 114 -16.44 0.22 5.23
CA ASN A 114 -17.89 0.13 5.12
C ASN A 114 -18.51 0.46 6.47
N LEU A 115 -19.35 1.50 6.50
CA LEU A 115 -20.09 1.99 7.67
C LEU A 115 -21.57 1.57 7.65
N GLY A 116 -22.02 1.01 6.53
CA GLY A 116 -23.37 0.48 6.37
C GLY A 116 -23.51 -0.95 6.89
N ASP A 117 -24.56 -1.62 6.43
CA ASP A 117 -24.79 -3.02 6.77
C ASP A 117 -23.62 -3.90 6.36
N PHE A 118 -23.39 -4.99 7.10
CA PHE A 118 -22.33 -5.93 6.81
C PHE A 118 -22.54 -6.57 5.43
N ASP A 119 -21.53 -6.44 4.58
CA ASP A 119 -21.51 -7.03 3.24
C ASP A 119 -20.42 -8.10 3.17
N CYS A 120 -20.82 -9.38 3.18
CA CYS A 120 -19.89 -10.51 3.14
C CYS A 120 -19.08 -10.55 1.84
N LEU A 121 -19.61 -10.06 0.71
CA LEU A 121 -18.88 -10.01 -0.57
C LEU A 121 -17.81 -8.91 -0.57
N LYS A 122 -18.02 -7.85 0.18
CA LYS A 122 -17.07 -6.75 0.32
C LYS A 122 -16.10 -6.92 1.49
N SER A 123 -16.32 -7.88 2.39
CA SER A 123 -15.49 -8.08 3.58
C SER A 123 -14.00 -8.34 3.29
N ARG A 124 -13.69 -8.81 2.08
CA ARG A 124 -12.31 -8.99 1.60
C ARG A 124 -11.66 -7.72 1.08
N TYR A 125 -12.45 -6.66 0.86
CA TYR A 125 -12.04 -5.44 0.15
C TYR A 125 -12.25 -4.16 0.96
N PHE A 126 -12.98 -4.25 2.07
CA PHE A 126 -13.30 -3.13 2.95
C PHE A 126 -13.21 -3.57 4.41
N LEU A 127 -12.74 -2.69 5.28
CA LEU A 127 -12.97 -2.86 6.70
C LEU A 127 -14.47 -2.71 6.97
N GLN A 128 -15.08 -3.69 7.60
CA GLN A 128 -16.48 -3.62 8.07
C GLN A 128 -16.48 -3.06 9.49
N VAL A 129 -17.15 -1.94 9.72
CA VAL A 129 -17.26 -1.32 11.06
C VAL A 129 -18.70 -1.41 11.52
N TYR A 130 -18.87 -2.00 12.71
CA TYR A 130 -20.16 -2.06 13.38
C TYR A 130 -20.31 -0.90 14.36
N GLY A 131 -21.46 -0.23 14.32
CA GLY A 131 -21.77 0.87 15.22
C GLY A 131 -21.34 2.24 14.68
N LYS A 132 -21.55 3.25 15.52
CA LYS A 132 -21.27 4.64 15.14
C LYS A 132 -19.78 4.95 15.24
N LEU A 133 -19.27 5.60 14.21
CA LEU A 133 -17.89 6.10 14.15
C LEU A 133 -17.96 7.64 14.01
N ASP A 134 -17.28 8.34 14.90
CA ASP A 134 -17.18 9.80 14.86
C ASP A 134 -16.13 10.22 13.81
N ILE A 135 -16.62 10.43 12.58
CA ILE A 135 -15.77 10.77 11.43
C ILE A 135 -15.10 12.14 11.62
N ASP A 136 -15.76 13.07 12.31
CA ASP A 136 -15.20 14.42 12.51
C ASP A 136 -14.02 14.35 13.49
N LYS A 137 -14.12 13.58 14.58
CA LYS A 137 -12.97 13.29 15.45
C LYS A 137 -11.84 12.56 14.70
N MET A 138 -12.17 11.65 13.78
CA MET A 138 -11.15 11.01 12.93
C MET A 138 -10.44 12.03 12.03
N ARG A 139 -11.17 12.98 11.42
CA ARG A 139 -10.58 14.05 10.61
C ARG A 139 -9.68 14.98 11.43
N GLU A 140 -10.09 15.30 12.65
CA GLU A 140 -9.24 16.08 13.55
C GLU A 140 -7.97 15.31 13.93
N CYS A 141 -8.09 14.04 14.28
CA CYS A 141 -6.96 13.17 14.57
C CYS A 141 -5.99 13.06 13.36
N ALA A 142 -6.52 12.99 12.15
CA ALA A 142 -5.70 12.91 10.93
C ALA A 142 -4.73 14.09 10.78
N LYS A 143 -5.12 15.29 11.25
CA LYS A 143 -4.26 16.49 11.19
C LYS A 143 -2.97 16.33 11.98
N VAL A 144 -2.97 15.51 13.03
CA VAL A 144 -1.78 15.25 13.87
C VAL A 144 -0.67 14.57 13.06
N PHE A 145 -1.02 13.81 12.03
CA PHE A 145 -0.04 13.09 11.19
C PHE A 145 0.53 13.92 10.04
N LEU A 146 -0.05 15.11 9.75
CA LEU A 146 0.41 15.94 8.65
C LEU A 146 1.76 16.57 8.96
N GLY A 147 2.63 16.64 7.94
CA GLY A 147 3.98 17.12 8.08
C GLY A 147 4.99 16.00 8.31
N CYS A 148 6.17 16.38 8.84
CA CYS A 148 7.29 15.46 9.03
C CYS A 148 7.44 15.15 10.53
N HIS A 149 7.32 13.87 10.89
CA HIS A 149 7.37 13.38 12.27
C HIS A 149 8.23 12.13 12.39
N ASP A 150 8.66 11.80 13.59
CA ASP A 150 9.18 10.47 13.93
C ASP A 150 8.02 9.48 14.08
N PHE A 151 7.82 8.63 13.09
CA PHE A 151 6.74 7.63 13.09
C PHE A 151 7.11 6.31 13.77
N ARG A 152 8.10 6.28 14.63
CA ARG A 152 8.61 5.05 15.29
C ARG A 152 7.51 4.23 15.95
N ASN A 153 6.56 4.87 16.62
CA ASN A 153 5.44 4.21 17.26
C ASN A 153 4.36 3.71 16.28
N PHE A 154 4.43 4.14 15.01
CA PHE A 154 3.45 3.79 13.97
C PHE A 154 3.98 2.83 12.91
N VAL A 155 5.20 2.31 13.06
CA VAL A 155 5.82 1.43 12.06
C VAL A 155 6.27 0.11 12.67
N ALA A 156 6.44 -0.91 11.83
CA ALA A 156 6.97 -2.18 12.22
C ALA A 156 8.43 -2.35 11.78
N GLY A 157 9.21 -2.98 12.65
CA GLY A 157 10.63 -3.30 12.43
C GLY A 157 11.57 -2.17 12.82
N GLU A 158 12.80 -2.56 13.19
CA GLU A 158 13.86 -1.63 13.58
C GLU A 158 14.47 -0.92 12.37
N ARG A 159 14.84 0.35 12.55
CA ARG A 159 15.41 1.25 11.54
C ARG A 159 16.37 2.24 12.15
N ASN A 160 17.26 2.77 11.32
CA ASN A 160 18.16 3.87 11.75
C ASN A 160 17.47 5.24 11.71
N ASN A 161 16.41 5.38 10.91
CA ASN A 161 15.66 6.63 10.78
C ASN A 161 14.16 6.33 10.64
N TYR A 162 13.36 7.01 11.44
CA TYR A 162 11.89 6.91 11.46
C TYR A 162 11.21 8.18 10.98
N LEU A 163 11.99 9.22 10.62
CA LEU A 163 11.46 10.49 10.11
C LEU A 163 10.76 10.23 8.76
N MET A 164 9.50 10.62 8.68
CA MET A 164 8.68 10.50 7.48
C MET A 164 7.75 11.70 7.37
N CYS A 165 7.43 12.09 6.13
CA CYS A 165 6.50 13.19 5.89
C CYS A 165 5.23 12.65 5.24
N VAL A 166 4.08 13.02 5.82
CA VAL A 166 2.75 12.82 5.25
C VAL A 166 2.30 14.17 4.67
N GLU A 167 2.07 14.21 3.36
CA GLU A 167 1.77 15.45 2.65
C GLU A 167 0.30 15.84 2.80
N ASP A 168 -0.61 14.85 2.75
CA ASP A 168 -2.04 15.10 2.83
C ASP A 168 -2.80 13.86 3.29
N ILE A 169 -3.94 14.07 3.98
CA ILE A 169 -4.90 13.02 4.36
C ILE A 169 -6.30 13.55 4.07
N LYS A 170 -7.02 12.89 3.13
CA LYS A 170 -8.39 13.28 2.73
C LYS A 170 -9.40 12.22 3.10
N PHE A 171 -10.59 12.68 3.46
CA PHE A 171 -11.74 11.84 3.77
C PHE A 171 -12.84 12.07 2.75
N ASN A 172 -13.17 11.04 2.01
CA ASN A 172 -14.24 11.04 1.02
C ASN A 172 -15.32 10.04 1.46
N MET A 173 -16.57 10.49 1.49
CA MET A 173 -17.72 9.66 1.79
C MET A 173 -18.55 9.48 0.52
N SER A 174 -18.83 8.24 0.17
CA SER A 174 -19.75 7.90 -0.92
C SER A 174 -20.69 6.81 -0.44
N ASN A 175 -21.98 7.12 -0.31
CA ASN A 175 -22.94 6.29 0.39
C ASN A 175 -22.41 5.92 1.78
N ASP A 176 -22.35 4.62 2.10
CA ASP A 176 -21.84 4.09 3.36
C ASP A 176 -20.35 3.73 3.33
N ILE A 177 -19.62 4.10 2.28
CA ILE A 177 -18.19 3.83 2.16
C ILE A 177 -17.41 5.10 2.48
N LEU A 178 -16.58 5.00 3.53
CA LEU A 178 -15.58 6.00 3.85
C LEU A 178 -14.25 5.61 3.22
N GLU A 179 -13.68 6.49 2.40
CA GLU A 179 -12.34 6.39 1.86
C GLU A 179 -11.42 7.41 2.53
N ILE A 180 -10.31 6.95 3.10
CA ILE A 180 -9.26 7.80 3.68
C ILE A 180 -8.05 7.71 2.77
N GLU A 181 -7.75 8.80 2.08
CA GLU A 181 -6.62 8.92 1.15
C GLU A 181 -5.40 9.48 1.87
N PHE A 182 -4.23 8.90 1.62
CA PHE A 182 -2.94 9.31 2.15
C PHE A 182 -1.99 9.62 1.01
N LEU A 183 -1.37 10.79 1.05
CA LEU A 183 -0.34 11.24 0.11
C LEU A 183 0.99 11.44 0.82
N GLY A 184 2.07 10.99 0.20
CA GLY A 184 3.43 11.18 0.69
C GLY A 184 4.46 10.50 -0.20
N LYS A 185 5.70 10.91 -0.10
CA LYS A 185 6.80 10.35 -0.90
C LYS A 185 7.04 8.87 -0.59
N SER A 186 6.88 8.47 0.67
CA SER A 186 7.13 7.11 1.14
C SER A 186 6.32 6.82 2.40
N PHE A 187 6.01 5.54 2.62
CA PHE A 187 5.41 5.06 3.85
C PHE A 187 6.16 3.80 4.30
N TYR A 188 6.39 3.69 5.61
CA TYR A 188 7.01 2.51 6.19
C TYR A 188 6.00 1.37 6.37
N ARG A 189 6.55 0.17 6.66
CA ARG A 189 5.73 -1.01 6.92
C ARG A 189 4.74 -0.74 8.06
N TYR A 190 3.45 -1.05 7.83
CA TYR A 190 2.31 -0.83 8.73
C TYR A 190 1.93 0.62 9.00
N MET A 191 2.72 1.61 8.57
CA MET A 191 2.52 3.02 8.91
C MET A 191 1.09 3.50 8.61
N VAL A 192 0.59 3.34 7.38
CA VAL A 192 -0.77 3.78 7.01
C VAL A 192 -1.83 3.04 7.83
N ARG A 193 -1.67 1.73 8.01
CA ARG A 193 -2.62 0.91 8.80
C ARG A 193 -2.64 1.29 10.27
N ASN A 194 -1.51 1.67 10.85
CA ASN A 194 -1.42 2.11 12.23
C ASN A 194 -2.00 3.52 12.41
N MET A 195 -1.77 4.44 11.46
CA MET A 195 -2.45 5.74 11.46
C MET A 195 -3.97 5.58 11.38
N VAL A 196 -4.47 4.71 10.48
CA VAL A 196 -5.90 4.40 10.40
C VAL A 196 -6.40 3.77 11.70
N GLY A 197 -5.64 2.86 12.30
CA GLY A 197 -5.97 2.24 13.59
C GLY A 197 -6.14 3.27 14.70
N ALA A 198 -5.21 4.22 14.82
CA ALA A 198 -5.30 5.30 15.79
C ALA A 198 -6.54 6.20 15.54
N MET A 199 -6.80 6.57 14.29
CA MET A 199 -8.00 7.33 13.92
C MET A 199 -9.29 6.56 14.25
N LEU A 200 -9.33 5.24 14.01
CA LEU A 200 -10.47 4.40 14.37
C LEU A 200 -10.70 4.39 15.89
N GLU A 201 -9.65 4.25 16.69
CA GLU A 201 -9.76 4.27 18.15
C GLU A 201 -10.27 5.62 18.67
N VAL A 202 -9.84 6.72 18.06
CA VAL A 202 -10.36 8.08 18.36
C VAL A 202 -11.81 8.21 17.93
N GLY A 203 -12.17 7.77 16.73
CA GLY A 203 -13.56 7.79 16.23
C GLY A 203 -14.51 6.90 17.01
N MET A 204 -14.01 5.85 17.68
CA MET A 204 -14.75 4.99 18.61
C MET A 204 -14.75 5.53 20.06
N HIS A 205 -14.21 6.72 20.32
CA HIS A 205 -14.02 7.30 21.65
C HIS A 205 -13.25 6.41 22.63
N LYS A 206 -12.31 5.60 22.13
CA LYS A 206 -11.42 4.73 22.93
C LYS A 206 -10.10 5.41 23.26
N LYS A 207 -9.73 6.43 22.51
CA LYS A 207 -8.55 7.28 22.72
C LYS A 207 -8.89 8.74 22.45
N GLU A 208 -8.13 9.62 23.07
CA GLU A 208 -8.17 11.04 22.78
C GLU A 208 -7.13 11.43 21.72
N ILE A 209 -7.36 12.52 21.00
CA ILE A 209 -6.41 13.02 19.98
C ILE A 209 -5.05 13.35 20.60
N CYS A 210 -5.04 13.88 21.84
CA CYS A 210 -3.80 14.18 22.56
C CYS A 210 -2.95 12.94 22.85
N ASP A 211 -3.54 11.76 22.97
CA ASP A 211 -2.79 10.52 23.16
C ASP A 211 -2.03 10.14 21.88
N VAL A 212 -2.68 10.33 20.72
CA VAL A 212 -2.05 10.11 19.40
C VAL A 212 -0.92 11.12 19.17
N SER A 213 -1.12 12.40 19.52
CA SER A 213 -0.08 13.43 19.43
C SER A 213 1.13 13.08 20.30
N LYS A 214 0.92 12.69 21.55
CA LYS A 214 2.01 12.28 22.45
C LYS A 214 2.84 11.12 21.89
N MET A 215 2.20 10.17 21.18
CA MET A 215 2.93 9.06 20.54
C MET A 215 3.81 9.49 19.38
N LEU A 216 3.53 10.63 18.74
CA LEU A 216 4.39 11.20 17.69
C LEU A 216 5.49 12.10 18.28
N ASP A 217 5.16 12.87 19.33
CA ASP A 217 6.07 13.84 19.93
C ASP A 217 7.11 13.17 20.83
N ASP A 218 6.75 12.08 21.50
CA ASP A 218 7.61 11.32 22.39
C ASP A 218 7.62 9.83 22.06
N TYR A 219 8.71 9.35 21.50
CA TYR A 219 8.89 7.94 21.12
C TYR A 219 8.94 6.97 22.32
N MET A 220 9.14 7.47 23.52
CA MET A 220 9.10 6.65 24.75
C MET A 220 7.68 6.35 25.19
N VAL A 221 6.70 7.14 24.75
CA VAL A 221 5.26 6.91 25.00
C VAL A 221 4.79 5.76 24.13
N LYS A 222 4.74 4.56 24.70
CA LYS A 222 4.20 3.38 24.04
C LYS A 222 2.78 3.14 24.52
N MET A 223 1.81 3.37 23.65
CA MET A 223 0.41 3.00 23.91
C MET A 223 0.02 1.84 23.01
N GLN A 224 -0.79 0.93 23.54
CA GLN A 224 -1.37 -0.11 22.71
C GLN A 224 -2.24 0.52 21.63
N MET A 225 -2.04 0.10 20.40
CA MET A 225 -2.75 0.63 19.23
C MET A 225 -3.16 -0.53 18.32
N ILE A 226 -4.37 -0.44 17.79
CA ILE A 226 -4.82 -1.41 16.79
C ILE A 226 -4.15 -1.13 15.44
N THR A 227 -3.71 -2.17 14.76
CA THR A 227 -3.34 -2.09 13.35
C THR A 227 -4.59 -2.36 12.50
N ALA A 228 -5.03 -1.40 11.72
CA ALA A 228 -6.20 -1.58 10.87
C ALA A 228 -6.01 -2.77 9.91
N PRO A 229 -7.04 -3.60 9.66
CA PRO A 229 -6.98 -4.75 8.77
C PRO A 229 -6.42 -4.42 7.39
N ALA A 230 -5.70 -5.35 6.79
CA ALA A 230 -5.05 -5.13 5.48
C ALA A 230 -6.07 -5.01 4.33
N CYS A 231 -7.20 -5.69 4.44
CA CYS A 231 -8.25 -5.77 3.41
C CYS A 231 -8.83 -4.40 2.98
N GLY A 232 -8.75 -3.39 3.85
CA GLY A 232 -9.18 -2.04 3.49
C GLY A 232 -8.12 -1.20 2.79
N LEU A 233 -6.85 -1.62 2.76
CA LEU A 233 -5.75 -0.79 2.25
C LEU A 233 -5.42 -1.09 0.78
N TYR A 234 -5.28 -0.01 0.00
CA TYR A 234 -4.96 -0.03 -1.44
C TYR A 234 -3.80 0.92 -1.76
N LEU A 235 -2.81 0.42 -2.46
CA LEU A 235 -1.85 1.26 -3.18
C LEU A 235 -2.49 1.69 -4.50
N MET A 236 -2.90 2.97 -4.59
CA MET A 236 -3.69 3.45 -5.72
C MET A 236 -2.82 3.86 -6.89
N ASP A 237 -1.75 4.60 -6.60
CA ASP A 237 -0.89 5.15 -7.65
C ASP A 237 0.50 5.53 -7.13
N ILE A 238 1.47 5.66 -8.07
CA ILE A 238 2.85 6.07 -7.82
C ILE A 238 3.25 7.06 -8.90
N GLU A 239 3.63 8.25 -8.50
CA GLU A 239 4.10 9.34 -9.36
C GLU A 239 5.63 9.38 -9.44
N TYR A 240 6.16 9.59 -10.68
CA TYR A 240 7.58 9.71 -10.99
C TYR A 240 7.96 11.08 -11.52
#